data_2134f230da71dba3aaad7be376fef79f
#
_entry.id   2134f230da71dba3aaad7be376fef79f
#
_cell.length_a   1.000
_cell.length_b   1.000
_cell.length_c   1.000
_cell.angle_alpha   90.00
_cell.angle_beta   90.00
_cell.angle_gamma   90.00
#
_symmetry.space_group_name_H-M   'P 1'
#
loop_
_entity.id
_entity.type
_entity.pdbx_description
1 polymer ?
#
loop_
_entity_poly.entity_id
_entity_poly.type
_entity_poly.pdbx_seq_one_letter_code
_entity_poly.pdbx_strand_id
1 'polypeptide(L)'
;DSIALEEMPASSRKYPFVGFSPEREAGKDILFVEGLTKTVDGVKVLDNVSFIANKNDKIALVGDNEAGNTALMKILMGEMEPDAGSFKWGVSTSQSYFPQDNSAFFEGFEGNLIDWLRQYSEDPAETFLRGFLGRMLFSGDEVYKPAKVLSGGEKVRCMLSRMMMTHANVVVLDQPTNHLDLESIQALSNGLASFKGNLLFSSHDHQFIDEIANRIIEIPLGQPGCLDRPGTYEEFLEWKHSRQA
;
A
#
# COMPACT_ATOMS: atom_id res chain seq x y z
N ASP A 1 20.18 -18.92 -10.50
CA ASP A 1 18.99 -19.77 -10.59
C ASP A 1 17.80 -18.87 -10.83
N SER A 2 17.37 -18.78 -12.11
CA SER A 2 16.20 -18.06 -12.50
C SER A 2 14.97 -18.76 -11.92
N ILE A 3 14.23 -18.08 -11.05
CA ILE A 3 12.91 -18.53 -10.63
C ILE A 3 12.04 -18.51 -11.88
N ALA A 4 11.76 -19.67 -12.42
CA ALA A 4 10.80 -19.83 -13.49
C ALA A 4 9.44 -19.37 -12.94
N LEU A 5 8.94 -18.26 -13.45
CA LEU A 5 7.53 -17.88 -13.30
C LEU A 5 6.73 -18.99 -13.99
N GLU A 6 6.11 -19.86 -13.21
CA GLU A 6 5.14 -20.80 -13.77
C GLU A 6 4.05 -19.98 -14.47
N GLU A 7 4.06 -20.03 -15.79
CA GLU A 7 2.98 -19.51 -16.62
C GLU A 7 1.73 -20.34 -16.34
N MET A 8 0.93 -19.87 -15.38
CA MET A 8 -0.42 -20.42 -15.25
C MET A 8 -1.29 -19.84 -16.37
N PRO A 9 -2.03 -20.70 -17.10
CA PRO A 9 -2.85 -20.24 -18.21
C PRO A 9 -3.89 -19.22 -17.73
N ALA A 10 -3.89 -18.05 -18.37
CA ALA A 10 -4.74 -16.90 -18.01
C ALA A 10 -6.25 -17.17 -18.08
N SER A 11 -6.66 -18.30 -18.67
CA SER A 11 -8.07 -18.62 -18.99
C SER A 11 -8.86 -19.27 -17.86
N SER A 12 -8.24 -19.67 -16.74
CA SER A 12 -8.92 -20.38 -15.65
C SER A 12 -9.09 -19.59 -14.36
N ARG A 13 -8.54 -18.40 -14.25
CA ARG A 13 -8.66 -17.60 -13.02
C ARG A 13 -9.94 -16.79 -12.99
N LYS A 14 -10.77 -17.04 -12.00
CA LYS A 14 -11.98 -16.27 -11.72
C LYS A 14 -11.71 -15.04 -10.83
N TYR A 15 -10.54 -14.92 -10.21
CA TYR A 15 -10.22 -13.89 -9.23
C TYR A 15 -8.85 -13.27 -9.50
N PRO A 16 -8.65 -11.97 -9.15
CA PRO A 16 -7.34 -11.37 -9.21
C PRO A 16 -6.33 -12.14 -8.35
N PHE A 17 -5.11 -12.21 -8.82
CA PHE A 17 -4.00 -12.77 -8.04
C PHE A 17 -3.04 -11.67 -7.63
N VAL A 18 -3.07 -11.30 -6.35
CA VAL A 18 -2.15 -10.34 -5.77
C VAL A 18 -1.07 -11.09 -5.01
N GLY A 19 0.18 -10.92 -5.44
CA GLY A 19 1.33 -11.50 -4.78
C GLY A 19 2.49 -10.52 -4.78
N PHE A 20 2.94 -10.15 -3.59
CA PHE A 20 4.11 -9.29 -3.41
C PHE A 20 5.28 -10.16 -2.98
N SER A 21 6.42 -9.99 -3.65
CA SER A 21 7.60 -10.81 -3.45
C SER A 21 8.82 -9.89 -3.39
N PRO A 22 9.44 -9.71 -2.21
CA PRO A 22 10.61 -8.83 -2.09
C PRO A 22 11.79 -9.38 -2.88
N GLU A 23 12.52 -8.51 -3.56
CA GLU A 23 13.77 -8.87 -4.24
C GLU A 23 14.84 -9.33 -3.24
N ARG A 24 14.85 -8.68 -2.08
CA ARG A 24 15.70 -9.06 -0.95
C ARG A 24 14.98 -8.87 0.37
N GLU A 25 15.36 -9.64 1.36
CA GLU A 25 14.90 -9.48 2.72
C GLU A 25 15.48 -8.20 3.33
N ALA A 26 14.65 -7.41 4.03
CA ALA A 26 15.12 -6.26 4.77
C ALA A 26 15.94 -6.69 5.99
N GLY A 27 16.88 -5.83 6.41
CA GLY A 27 17.60 -6.01 7.66
C GLY A 27 16.72 -5.77 8.89
N LYS A 28 17.35 -5.64 10.04
CA LYS A 28 16.67 -5.47 11.33
C LYS A 28 15.97 -4.11 11.45
N ASP A 29 16.62 -3.06 10.97
CA ASP A 29 16.13 -1.68 11.07
C ASP A 29 15.25 -1.34 9.87
N ILE A 30 13.98 -1.05 10.12
CA ILE A 30 13.02 -0.76 9.06
C ILE A 30 12.75 0.74 8.96
N LEU A 31 12.19 1.35 10.01
CA LEU A 31 11.78 2.74 9.99
C LEU A 31 11.82 3.34 11.38
N PHE A 32 12.42 4.52 11.49
CA PHE A 32 12.43 5.34 12.71
C PHE A 32 11.68 6.64 12.43
N VAL A 33 10.65 6.92 13.20
CA VAL A 33 9.86 8.15 13.11
C VAL A 33 9.94 8.85 14.46
N GLU A 34 10.36 10.12 14.46
CA GLU A 34 10.56 10.89 15.68
C GLU A 34 9.95 12.29 15.57
N GLY A 35 8.95 12.54 16.39
CA GLY A 35 8.38 13.86 16.59
C GLY A 35 7.73 14.49 15.37
N LEU A 36 7.23 13.69 14.40
CA LEU A 36 6.64 14.23 13.19
C LEU A 36 5.43 15.10 13.50
N THR A 37 5.47 16.32 12.98
CA THR A 37 4.41 17.33 13.14
C THR A 37 4.14 17.94 11.79
N LYS A 38 2.86 18.07 11.42
CA LYS A 38 2.44 18.64 10.15
C LYS A 38 1.07 19.32 10.27
N THR A 39 0.98 20.52 9.73
CA THR A 39 -0.28 21.26 9.54
C THR A 39 -0.63 21.26 8.06
N VAL A 40 -1.87 20.87 7.75
CA VAL A 40 -2.42 20.83 6.40
C VAL A 40 -3.71 21.67 6.40
N ASP A 41 -3.81 22.64 5.52
CA ASP A 41 -4.97 23.55 5.40
C ASP A 41 -5.40 24.15 6.76
N GLY A 42 -4.42 24.57 7.54
CA GLY A 42 -4.64 25.19 8.86
C GLY A 42 -4.94 24.22 10.00
N VAL A 43 -5.00 22.93 9.75
CA VAL A 43 -5.26 21.90 10.76
C VAL A 43 -3.98 21.12 11.04
N LYS A 44 -3.60 21.03 12.32
CA LYS A 44 -2.48 20.20 12.76
C LYS A 44 -2.91 18.73 12.73
N VAL A 45 -2.59 18.03 11.65
CA VAL A 45 -3.00 16.62 11.43
C VAL A 45 -2.01 15.61 12.02
N LEU A 46 -0.75 15.99 12.18
CA LEU A 46 0.27 15.24 12.91
C LEU A 46 0.84 16.14 13.99
N ASP A 47 0.89 15.65 15.22
CA ASP A 47 1.42 16.37 16.35
C ASP A 47 2.33 15.45 17.16
N ASN A 48 3.65 15.64 17.03
CA ASN A 48 4.67 14.90 17.77
C ASN A 48 4.49 13.37 17.68
N VAL A 49 4.34 12.85 16.47
CA VAL A 49 4.15 11.42 16.22
C VAL A 49 5.50 10.72 16.16
N SER A 50 5.66 9.69 17.00
CA SER A 50 6.88 8.90 17.07
C SER A 50 6.56 7.42 17.15
N PHE A 51 7.25 6.61 16.36
CA PHE A 51 7.22 5.16 16.45
C PHE A 51 8.42 4.55 15.72
N ILE A 52 8.69 3.30 16.02
CA ILE A 52 9.72 2.52 15.33
C ILE A 52 9.05 1.30 14.72
N ALA A 53 9.19 1.11 13.41
CA ALA A 53 8.74 -0.10 12.76
C ALA A 53 9.83 -1.17 12.84
N ASN A 54 9.46 -2.35 13.26
CA ASN A 54 10.33 -3.50 13.38
C ASN A 54 10.15 -4.43 12.19
N LYS A 55 11.13 -5.29 11.93
CA LYS A 55 11.05 -6.29 10.87
C LYS A 55 9.78 -7.13 11.00
N ASN A 56 9.09 -7.36 9.89
CA ASN A 56 7.83 -8.09 9.77
C ASN A 56 6.60 -7.39 10.37
N ASP A 57 6.70 -6.14 10.81
CA ASP A 57 5.53 -5.38 11.22
C ASP A 57 4.62 -5.10 10.02
N LYS A 58 3.34 -5.40 10.22
CA LYS A 58 2.24 -5.06 9.30
C LYS A 58 1.35 -4.06 10.03
N ILE A 59 1.64 -2.78 9.83
CA ILE A 59 1.02 -1.69 10.57
C ILE A 59 -0.20 -1.16 9.82
N ALA A 60 -1.35 -1.19 10.48
CA ALA A 60 -2.54 -0.49 10.01
C ALA A 60 -2.67 0.87 10.71
N LEU A 61 -2.85 1.92 9.93
CA LEU A 61 -3.25 3.24 10.42
C LEU A 61 -4.77 3.31 10.44
N VAL A 62 -5.34 3.51 11.62
CA VAL A 62 -6.79 3.48 11.84
C VAL A 62 -7.29 4.82 12.38
N GLY A 63 -8.62 4.93 12.56
CA GLY A 63 -9.27 6.12 13.12
C GLY A 63 -9.70 7.14 12.06
N ASP A 64 -10.28 8.24 12.53
CA ASP A 64 -10.95 9.23 11.70
C ASP A 64 -10.02 10.30 11.13
N ASN A 65 -8.78 10.34 11.57
CA ASN A 65 -7.79 11.32 11.10
C ASN A 65 -7.15 10.87 9.77
N GLU A 66 -7.93 10.81 8.72
CA GLU A 66 -7.47 10.39 7.39
C GLU A 66 -6.39 11.33 6.83
N ALA A 67 -6.57 12.63 7.03
CA ALA A 67 -5.58 13.62 6.58
C ALA A 67 -4.23 13.41 7.25
N GLY A 68 -4.21 13.02 8.51
CA GLY A 68 -2.98 12.67 9.23
C GLY A 68 -2.34 11.38 8.71
N ASN A 69 -3.14 10.36 8.45
CA ASN A 69 -2.65 9.10 7.88
C ASN A 69 -2.01 9.33 6.50
N THR A 70 -2.69 10.08 5.65
CA THR A 70 -2.17 10.45 4.32
C THR A 70 -0.91 11.30 4.40
N ALA A 71 -0.90 12.31 5.28
CA ALA A 71 0.27 13.16 5.49
C ALA A 71 1.49 12.35 5.96
N LEU A 72 1.29 11.43 6.90
CA LEU A 72 2.38 10.54 7.35
C LEU A 72 2.96 9.75 6.19
N MET A 73 2.12 9.10 5.39
CA MET A 73 2.59 8.31 4.24
C MET A 73 3.31 9.17 3.22
N LYS A 74 2.79 10.35 2.88
CA LYS A 74 3.43 11.30 1.95
C LYS A 74 4.79 11.77 2.45
N ILE A 75 4.90 12.08 3.75
CA ILE A 75 6.17 12.48 4.35
C ILE A 75 7.19 11.35 4.24
N LEU A 76 6.80 10.13 4.60
CA LEU A 76 7.68 8.96 4.56
C LEU A 76 8.13 8.62 3.13
N MET A 77 7.32 8.95 2.14
CA MET A 77 7.63 8.72 0.72
C MET A 77 8.32 9.92 0.04
N GLY A 78 8.62 10.98 0.80
CA GLY A 78 9.33 12.14 0.29
C GLY A 78 8.48 13.09 -0.55
N GLU A 79 7.16 12.97 -0.51
CA GLU A 79 6.23 13.81 -1.28
C GLU A 79 5.73 15.03 -0.49
N MET A 80 6.02 15.09 0.80
CA MET A 80 5.60 16.17 1.68
C MET A 80 6.70 16.39 2.73
N GLU A 81 7.02 17.67 3.01
CA GLU A 81 7.96 18.01 4.08
C GLU A 81 7.23 18.08 5.43
N PRO A 82 7.79 17.54 6.51
CA PRO A 82 7.25 17.76 7.84
C PRO A 82 7.52 19.20 8.31
N ASP A 83 6.66 19.71 9.20
CA ASP A 83 6.90 21.01 9.85
C ASP A 83 7.91 20.88 10.99
N ALA A 84 7.96 19.72 11.64
CA ALA A 84 8.93 19.37 12.66
C ALA A 84 9.11 17.86 12.71
N GLY A 85 10.19 17.42 13.36
CA GLY A 85 10.51 16.00 13.49
C GLY A 85 11.28 15.45 12.30
N SER A 86 11.57 14.16 12.36
CA SER A 86 12.39 13.48 11.35
C SER A 86 11.99 12.02 11.22
N PHE A 87 12.41 11.39 10.13
CA PHE A 87 12.29 9.96 9.94
C PHE A 87 13.52 9.42 9.21
N LYS A 88 13.73 8.12 9.37
CA LYS A 88 14.81 7.42 8.68
C LYS A 88 14.38 6.00 8.32
N TRP A 89 14.47 5.68 7.03
CA TRP A 89 14.36 4.31 6.55
C TRP A 89 15.65 3.52 6.81
N GLY A 90 15.53 2.25 7.16
CA GLY A 90 16.67 1.35 7.21
C GLY A 90 17.38 1.23 5.87
N VAL A 91 18.68 1.09 5.86
CA VAL A 91 19.51 1.10 4.64
C VAL A 91 19.20 -0.04 3.66
N SER A 92 18.65 -1.14 4.16
CA SER A 92 18.28 -2.31 3.36
C SER A 92 16.83 -2.27 2.86
N THR A 93 16.06 -1.24 3.22
CA THR A 93 14.66 -1.12 2.83
C THR A 93 14.50 -0.57 1.42
N SER A 94 13.48 -1.07 0.74
CA SER A 94 12.97 -0.55 -0.52
C SER A 94 11.46 -0.37 -0.39
N GLN A 95 10.94 0.75 -0.85
CA GLN A 95 9.54 1.11 -0.66
C GLN A 95 8.78 1.08 -1.98
N SER A 96 7.53 0.61 -1.93
CA SER A 96 6.54 0.75 -2.99
C SER A 96 5.31 1.43 -2.40
N TYR A 97 4.76 2.41 -3.11
CA TYR A 97 3.72 3.29 -2.59
C TYR A 97 2.47 3.28 -3.47
N PHE A 98 1.33 3.07 -2.83
CA PHE A 98 0.01 3.24 -3.40
C PHE A 98 -0.62 4.51 -2.77
N PRO A 99 -0.61 5.67 -3.44
CA PRO A 99 -1.20 6.89 -2.92
C PRO A 99 -2.72 6.84 -2.94
N GLN A 100 -3.37 7.58 -2.06
CA GLN A 100 -4.83 7.69 -2.02
C GLN A 100 -5.40 8.23 -3.33
N ASP A 101 -4.76 9.26 -3.90
CA ASP A 101 -5.05 9.79 -5.22
C ASP A 101 -3.98 9.32 -6.20
N ASN A 102 -4.35 8.43 -7.12
CA ASN A 102 -3.46 7.90 -8.15
C ASN A 102 -3.67 8.53 -9.53
N SER A 103 -4.46 9.59 -9.63
CA SER A 103 -4.80 10.25 -10.90
C SER A 103 -3.56 10.72 -11.67
N ALA A 104 -2.53 11.22 -10.97
CA ALA A 104 -1.29 11.67 -11.59
C ALA A 104 -0.56 10.59 -12.40
N PHE A 105 -0.76 9.31 -12.07
CA PHE A 105 -0.16 8.19 -12.81
C PHE A 105 -0.82 7.95 -14.18
N PHE A 106 -2.02 8.45 -14.39
CA PHE A 106 -2.81 8.24 -15.62
C PHE A 106 -3.06 9.52 -16.39
N GLU A 107 -3.01 10.67 -15.74
CA GLU A 107 -3.28 11.97 -16.35
C GLU A 107 -2.28 12.29 -17.45
N GLY A 108 -2.79 12.67 -18.62
CA GLY A 108 -1.95 12.99 -19.76
C GLY A 108 -1.30 11.80 -20.47
N PHE A 109 -1.56 10.59 -20.03
CA PHE A 109 -1.02 9.39 -20.67
C PHE A 109 -1.91 8.96 -21.87
N GLU A 110 -1.31 8.92 -23.05
CA GLU A 110 -2.03 8.68 -24.32
C GLU A 110 -1.97 7.22 -24.81
N GLY A 111 -1.26 6.34 -24.11
CA GLY A 111 -1.10 4.95 -24.51
C GLY A 111 -2.16 4.00 -23.97
N ASN A 112 -2.04 2.73 -24.33
CA ASN A 112 -2.85 1.65 -23.77
C ASN A 112 -2.28 1.12 -22.45
N LEU A 113 -2.92 0.10 -21.85
CA LEU A 113 -2.48 -0.48 -20.57
C LEU A 113 -1.08 -1.09 -20.64
N ILE A 114 -0.73 -1.75 -21.72
CA ILE A 114 0.61 -2.34 -21.90
C ILE A 114 1.66 -1.24 -21.92
N ASP A 115 1.43 -0.16 -22.66
CA ASP A 115 2.34 0.97 -22.75
C ASP A 115 2.45 1.68 -21.38
N TRP A 116 1.33 1.80 -20.66
CA TRP A 116 1.32 2.38 -19.33
C TRP A 116 2.17 1.57 -18.34
N LEU A 117 1.99 0.25 -18.31
CA LEU A 117 2.74 -0.62 -17.40
C LEU A 117 4.23 -0.70 -17.80
N ARG A 118 4.53 -0.61 -19.10
CA ARG A 118 5.90 -0.64 -19.63
C ARG A 118 6.78 0.45 -19.04
N GLN A 119 6.22 1.61 -18.70
CA GLN A 119 6.97 2.71 -18.09
C GLN A 119 7.67 2.32 -16.78
N TYR A 120 7.12 1.31 -16.09
CA TYR A 120 7.55 0.88 -14.76
C TYR A 120 8.27 -0.46 -14.76
N SER A 121 8.48 -1.05 -15.93
CA SER A 121 9.06 -2.38 -16.09
C SER A 121 10.49 -2.30 -16.61
N GLU A 122 11.37 -3.11 -16.03
CA GLU A 122 12.71 -3.34 -16.58
C GLU A 122 12.67 -4.19 -17.85
N ASP A 123 11.72 -5.13 -17.91
CA ASP A 123 11.45 -5.96 -19.10
C ASP A 123 10.36 -5.30 -19.94
N PRO A 124 10.67 -4.81 -21.16
CA PRO A 124 9.70 -4.14 -22.02
C PRO A 124 8.82 -5.12 -22.83
N ALA A 125 9.07 -6.43 -22.74
CA ALA A 125 8.36 -7.42 -23.54
C ALA A 125 6.87 -7.45 -23.24
N GLU A 126 6.04 -7.40 -24.29
CA GLU A 126 4.59 -7.40 -24.18
C GLU A 126 4.06 -8.64 -23.46
N THR A 127 4.63 -9.82 -23.73
CA THR A 127 4.25 -11.08 -23.06
C THR A 127 4.44 -11.00 -21.55
N PHE A 128 5.54 -10.42 -21.09
CA PHE A 128 5.82 -10.22 -19.68
C PHE A 128 4.81 -9.28 -19.02
N LEU A 129 4.52 -8.15 -19.66
CA LEU A 129 3.58 -7.15 -19.16
C LEU A 129 2.13 -7.70 -19.14
N ARG A 130 1.73 -8.44 -20.16
CA ARG A 130 0.42 -9.11 -20.21
C ARG A 130 0.26 -10.10 -19.06
N GLY A 131 1.32 -10.77 -18.64
CA GLY A 131 1.30 -11.68 -17.50
C GLY A 131 0.89 -10.98 -16.20
N PHE A 132 1.44 -9.80 -15.92
CA PHE A 132 1.07 -9.01 -14.74
C PHE A 132 -0.34 -8.46 -14.83
N LEU A 133 -0.74 -7.91 -15.97
CA LEU A 133 -2.11 -7.44 -16.17
C LEU A 133 -3.12 -8.60 -16.06
N GLY A 134 -2.77 -9.77 -16.57
CA GLY A 134 -3.59 -10.97 -16.47
C GLY A 134 -3.85 -11.42 -15.03
N ARG A 135 -2.88 -11.23 -14.13
CA ARG A 135 -3.07 -11.50 -12.69
C ARG A 135 -4.19 -10.65 -12.08
N MET A 136 -4.39 -9.45 -12.63
CA MET A 136 -5.44 -8.52 -12.21
C MET A 136 -6.69 -8.59 -13.11
N LEU A 137 -6.87 -9.71 -13.83
CA LEU A 137 -8.03 -10.01 -14.69
C LEU A 137 -8.16 -9.15 -15.96
N PHE A 138 -7.10 -8.48 -16.38
CA PHE A 138 -7.05 -7.89 -17.71
C PHE A 138 -6.68 -8.96 -18.73
N SER A 139 -7.59 -9.30 -19.63
CA SER A 139 -7.39 -10.38 -20.59
C SER A 139 -7.75 -9.96 -22.01
N GLY A 140 -7.21 -10.70 -22.99
CA GLY A 140 -7.53 -10.49 -24.41
C GLY A 140 -7.24 -9.05 -24.84
N ASP A 141 -8.22 -8.43 -25.50
CA ASP A 141 -8.08 -7.08 -26.03
C ASP A 141 -8.17 -5.98 -24.95
N GLU A 142 -8.55 -6.31 -23.71
CA GLU A 142 -8.60 -5.32 -22.62
C GLU A 142 -7.25 -4.67 -22.36
N VAL A 143 -6.15 -5.40 -22.56
CA VAL A 143 -4.80 -4.88 -22.38
C VAL A 143 -4.44 -3.77 -23.38
N TYR A 144 -5.16 -3.66 -24.47
CA TYR A 144 -5.00 -2.59 -25.46
C TYR A 144 -5.95 -1.41 -25.24
N LYS A 145 -6.76 -1.46 -24.19
CA LYS A 145 -7.67 -0.39 -23.80
C LYS A 145 -6.87 0.88 -23.48
N PRO A 146 -7.32 2.05 -23.96
CA PRO A 146 -6.65 3.31 -23.60
C PRO A 146 -6.67 3.55 -22.09
N ALA A 147 -5.53 3.91 -21.52
CA ALA A 147 -5.40 4.14 -20.07
C ALA A 147 -6.31 5.27 -19.57
N LYS A 148 -6.60 6.26 -20.41
CA LYS A 148 -7.45 7.42 -20.06
C LYS A 148 -8.93 7.10 -19.84
N VAL A 149 -9.42 5.94 -20.30
CA VAL A 149 -10.83 5.55 -20.17
C VAL A 149 -11.08 4.53 -19.07
N LEU A 150 -10.10 4.25 -18.22
CA LEU A 150 -10.21 3.28 -17.14
C LEU A 150 -11.17 3.76 -16.04
N SER A 151 -11.93 2.82 -15.48
CA SER A 151 -12.69 3.01 -14.25
C SER A 151 -11.76 3.15 -13.04
N GLY A 152 -12.31 3.61 -11.90
CA GLY A 152 -11.54 3.69 -10.64
C GLY A 152 -10.96 2.34 -10.21
N GLY A 153 -11.76 1.28 -10.27
CA GLY A 153 -11.31 -0.08 -9.93
C GLY A 153 -10.26 -0.61 -10.89
N GLU A 154 -10.40 -0.34 -12.19
CA GLU A 154 -9.39 -0.71 -13.18
C GLU A 154 -8.05 0.01 -12.95
N LYS A 155 -8.09 1.30 -12.61
CA LYS A 155 -6.87 2.06 -12.25
C LYS A 155 -6.17 1.47 -11.03
N VAL A 156 -6.92 1.10 -9.99
CA VAL A 156 -6.36 0.44 -8.80
C VAL A 156 -5.69 -0.88 -9.18
N ARG A 157 -6.34 -1.70 -10.00
CA ARG A 157 -5.75 -2.97 -10.49
C ARG A 157 -4.47 -2.75 -11.30
N CYS A 158 -4.41 -1.69 -12.11
CA CYS A 158 -3.17 -1.29 -12.80
C CYS A 158 -2.07 -0.90 -11.82
N MET A 159 -2.40 -0.11 -10.80
CA MET A 159 -1.44 0.30 -9.77
C MET A 159 -0.90 -0.91 -9.00
N LEU A 160 -1.74 -1.88 -8.66
CA LEU A 160 -1.31 -3.10 -7.99
C LEU A 160 -0.42 -3.96 -8.90
N SER A 161 -0.73 -4.05 -10.19
CA SER A 161 0.13 -4.73 -11.18
C SER A 161 1.53 -4.12 -11.20
N ARG A 162 1.61 -2.80 -11.25
CA ARG A 162 2.86 -2.04 -11.18
C ARG A 162 3.63 -2.36 -9.89
N MET A 163 2.95 -2.33 -8.75
CA MET A 163 3.59 -2.55 -7.44
C MET A 163 4.12 -3.97 -7.30
N MET A 164 3.44 -4.97 -7.84
CA MET A 164 3.94 -6.36 -7.84
C MET A 164 5.26 -6.52 -8.60
N MET A 165 5.50 -5.68 -9.62
CA MET A 165 6.74 -5.70 -10.39
C MET A 165 7.94 -5.08 -9.68
N THR A 166 7.72 -4.21 -8.70
CA THR A 166 8.82 -3.46 -8.05
C THR A 166 9.59 -4.28 -7.03
N HIS A 167 9.03 -5.39 -6.55
CA HIS A 167 9.67 -6.29 -5.58
C HIS A 167 10.22 -5.59 -4.33
N ALA A 168 9.53 -4.53 -3.86
CA ALA A 168 9.90 -3.82 -2.65
C ALA A 168 9.71 -4.69 -1.40
N ASN A 169 10.53 -4.49 -0.38
CA ASN A 169 10.38 -5.17 0.90
C ASN A 169 9.54 -4.40 1.93
N VAL A 170 9.17 -3.16 1.61
CA VAL A 170 8.18 -2.37 2.35
C VAL A 170 7.11 -1.89 1.39
N VAL A 171 5.85 -2.20 1.69
CA VAL A 171 4.71 -1.77 0.87
C VAL A 171 3.84 -0.80 1.68
N VAL A 172 3.62 0.38 1.11
CA VAL A 172 2.85 1.46 1.72
C VAL A 172 1.59 1.69 0.89
N LEU A 173 0.40 1.57 1.52
CA LEU A 173 -0.88 1.64 0.81
C LEU A 173 -1.85 2.58 1.53
N ASP A 174 -2.26 3.63 0.85
CA ASP A 174 -3.25 4.58 1.37
C ASP A 174 -4.62 4.31 0.75
N GLN A 175 -5.53 3.71 1.53
CA GLN A 175 -6.90 3.38 1.12
C GLN A 175 -6.99 2.56 -0.17
N PRO A 176 -6.30 1.42 -0.29
CA PRO A 176 -6.24 0.67 -1.55
C PRO A 176 -7.56 -0.02 -1.91
N THR A 177 -8.49 -0.14 -0.95
CA THR A 177 -9.75 -0.88 -1.14
C THR A 177 -10.92 -0.04 -1.64
N ASN A 178 -10.79 1.31 -1.67
CA ASN A 178 -11.92 2.22 -1.92
C ASN A 178 -12.69 1.97 -3.24
N HIS A 179 -12.03 1.50 -4.28
CA HIS A 179 -12.65 1.29 -5.61
C HIS A 179 -12.65 -0.16 -6.05
N LEU A 180 -12.34 -1.08 -5.14
CA LEU A 180 -12.30 -2.51 -5.44
C LEU A 180 -13.62 -3.19 -5.11
N ASP A 181 -13.97 -4.20 -5.89
CA ASP A 181 -15.04 -5.13 -5.56
C ASP A 181 -14.61 -6.10 -4.45
N LEU A 182 -15.56 -6.85 -3.89
CA LEU A 182 -15.29 -7.76 -2.76
C LEU A 182 -14.25 -8.83 -3.10
N GLU A 183 -14.27 -9.34 -4.32
CA GLU A 183 -13.33 -10.38 -4.75
C GLU A 183 -11.91 -9.83 -4.85
N SER A 184 -11.76 -8.62 -5.37
CA SER A 184 -10.47 -7.93 -5.45
C SER A 184 -9.93 -7.53 -4.08
N ILE A 185 -10.81 -7.11 -3.17
CA ILE A 185 -10.44 -6.82 -1.77
C ILE A 185 -9.91 -8.10 -1.11
N GLN A 186 -10.59 -9.23 -1.28
CA GLN A 186 -10.15 -10.50 -0.70
C GLN A 186 -8.81 -10.97 -1.30
N ALA A 187 -8.62 -10.82 -2.60
CA ALA A 187 -7.36 -11.14 -3.26
C ALA A 187 -6.20 -10.27 -2.74
N LEU A 188 -6.44 -8.98 -2.55
CA LEU A 188 -5.46 -8.06 -1.97
C LEU A 188 -5.16 -8.43 -0.51
N SER A 189 -6.17 -8.71 0.28
CA SER A 189 -6.02 -9.15 1.67
C SER A 189 -5.15 -10.40 1.77
N ASN A 190 -5.42 -11.41 0.96
CA ASN A 190 -4.64 -12.65 0.93
C ASN A 190 -3.17 -12.38 0.54
N GLY A 191 -2.95 -11.56 -0.48
CA GLY A 191 -1.61 -11.20 -0.92
C GLY A 191 -0.80 -10.43 0.12
N LEU A 192 -1.43 -9.51 0.83
CA LEU A 192 -0.78 -8.74 1.90
C LEU A 192 -0.56 -9.57 3.16
N ALA A 193 -1.49 -10.43 3.52
CA ALA A 193 -1.36 -11.31 4.68
C ALA A 193 -0.18 -12.29 4.51
N SER A 194 0.05 -12.78 3.31
CA SER A 194 1.17 -13.69 3.00
C SER A 194 2.48 -13.00 2.66
N PHE A 195 2.50 -11.69 2.54
CA PHE A 195 3.68 -10.93 2.19
C PHE A 195 4.80 -11.08 3.23
N LYS A 196 6.01 -11.35 2.78
CA LYS A 196 7.21 -11.58 3.60
C LYS A 196 8.03 -10.32 3.86
N GLY A 197 7.40 -9.17 3.94
CA GLY A 197 8.03 -7.87 4.22
C GLY A 197 7.21 -7.06 5.20
N ASN A 198 7.48 -5.75 5.23
CA ASN A 198 6.77 -4.80 6.07
C ASN A 198 5.64 -4.12 5.32
N LEU A 199 4.55 -3.85 6.03
CA LEU A 199 3.41 -3.08 5.52
C LEU A 199 3.15 -1.86 6.40
N LEU A 200 2.75 -0.78 5.74
CA LEU A 200 2.12 0.38 6.36
C LEU A 200 0.91 0.73 5.49
N PHE A 201 -0.29 0.60 6.03
CA PHE A 201 -1.50 0.80 5.23
C PHE A 201 -2.64 1.41 6.02
N SER A 202 -3.58 2.00 5.32
CA SER A 202 -4.85 2.46 5.87
C SER A 202 -6.01 1.86 5.10
N SER A 203 -7.12 1.62 5.77
CA SER A 203 -8.38 1.17 5.18
C SER A 203 -9.55 1.48 6.12
N HIS A 204 -10.76 1.61 5.57
CA HIS A 204 -12.00 1.66 6.33
C HIS A 204 -12.63 0.28 6.51
N ASP A 205 -12.13 -0.73 5.82
CA ASP A 205 -12.63 -2.09 5.90
C ASP A 205 -12.06 -2.79 7.12
N HIS A 206 -12.91 -3.00 8.15
CA HIS A 206 -12.53 -3.63 9.41
C HIS A 206 -11.96 -5.04 9.21
N GLN A 207 -12.60 -5.85 8.38
CA GLN A 207 -12.18 -7.22 8.11
C GLN A 207 -10.81 -7.25 7.40
N PHE A 208 -10.62 -6.36 6.44
CA PHE A 208 -9.36 -6.22 5.73
C PHE A 208 -8.20 -5.88 6.70
N ILE A 209 -8.42 -4.92 7.59
CA ILE A 209 -7.43 -4.56 8.62
C ILE A 209 -7.13 -5.75 9.52
N ASP A 210 -8.16 -6.42 10.01
CA ASP A 210 -8.04 -7.50 11.00
C ASP A 210 -7.32 -8.73 10.43
N GLU A 211 -7.53 -9.04 9.15
CA GLU A 211 -6.88 -10.17 8.47
C GLU A 211 -5.38 -9.95 8.21
N ILE A 212 -4.93 -8.69 8.10
CA ILE A 212 -3.58 -8.36 7.65
C ILE A 212 -2.70 -7.86 8.81
N ALA A 213 -3.20 -6.92 9.61
CA ALA A 213 -2.38 -6.19 10.57
C ALA A 213 -1.98 -7.03 11.78
N ASN A 214 -0.72 -6.87 12.19
CA ASN A 214 -0.22 -7.38 13.47
C ASN A 214 0.18 -6.24 14.43
N ARG A 215 -0.03 -5.00 14.02
CA ARG A 215 0.21 -3.79 14.81
C ARG A 215 -0.72 -2.69 14.35
N ILE A 216 -1.32 -1.97 15.30
CA ILE A 216 -2.29 -0.91 15.02
C ILE A 216 -1.76 0.40 15.56
N ILE A 217 -1.80 1.44 14.73
CA ILE A 217 -1.48 2.81 15.13
C ILE A 217 -2.66 3.71 14.81
N GLU A 218 -3.10 4.48 15.79
CA GLU A 218 -4.09 5.54 15.62
C GLU A 218 -3.45 6.89 15.93
N ILE A 219 -3.56 7.82 15.00
CA ILE A 219 -3.08 9.20 15.16
C ILE A 219 -4.29 10.07 15.49
N PRO A 220 -4.52 10.41 16.78
CA PRO A 220 -5.69 11.19 17.15
C PRO A 220 -5.56 12.64 16.67
N LEU A 221 -6.65 13.21 16.20
CA LEU A 221 -6.72 14.63 15.86
C LEU A 221 -6.88 15.45 17.14
N GLY A 222 -6.08 16.53 17.25
CA GLY A 222 -6.16 17.45 18.39
C GLY A 222 -5.45 16.98 19.65
N GLN A 223 -4.67 15.91 19.58
CA GLN A 223 -3.85 15.40 20.69
C GLN A 223 -2.45 15.05 20.19
N PRO A 224 -1.41 15.29 21.00
CA PRO A 224 -0.06 14.88 20.61
C PRO A 224 0.13 13.36 20.68
N GLY A 225 1.05 12.86 19.87
CA GLY A 225 1.45 11.46 19.85
C GLY A 225 0.52 10.57 19.05
N CYS A 226 0.59 9.28 19.32
CA CYS A 226 -0.26 8.26 18.71
C CYS A 226 -0.53 7.13 19.70
N LEU A 227 -1.63 6.40 19.45
CA LEU A 227 -1.89 5.13 20.11
C LEU A 227 -1.24 4.03 19.25
N ASP A 228 -0.47 3.16 19.86
CA ASP A 228 0.37 2.18 19.17
C ASP A 228 0.38 0.87 19.94
N ARG A 229 -0.20 -0.18 19.35
CA ARG A 229 -0.29 -1.49 19.98
C ARG A 229 -0.03 -2.65 19.03
N PRO A 230 0.74 -3.65 19.46
CA PRO A 230 0.83 -4.91 18.74
C PRO A 230 -0.49 -5.68 18.86
N GLY A 231 -0.80 -6.48 17.85
CA GLY A 231 -2.00 -7.31 17.81
C GLY A 231 -2.95 -6.98 16.68
N THR A 232 -4.16 -7.56 16.76
CA THR A 232 -5.20 -7.37 15.75
C THR A 232 -5.98 -6.07 15.97
N TYR A 233 -6.76 -5.68 14.96
CA TYR A 233 -7.64 -4.51 15.08
C TYR A 233 -8.72 -4.71 16.14
N GLU A 234 -9.25 -5.90 16.25
CA GLU A 234 -10.27 -6.24 17.26
C GLU A 234 -9.68 -6.10 18.68
N GLU A 235 -8.49 -6.64 18.93
CA GLU A 235 -7.78 -6.46 20.19
C GLU A 235 -7.51 -4.98 20.52
N PHE A 236 -7.16 -4.19 19.50
CA PHE A 236 -6.95 -2.75 19.66
C PHE A 236 -8.23 -2.02 20.09
N LEU A 237 -9.36 -2.36 19.47
CA LEU A 237 -10.66 -1.76 19.80
C LEU A 237 -11.12 -2.12 21.21
N GLU A 238 -10.91 -3.35 21.64
CA GLU A 238 -11.19 -3.80 23.01
C GLU A 238 -10.34 -3.04 24.02
N TRP A 239 -9.04 -2.92 23.75
CA TRP A 239 -8.13 -2.17 24.59
C TRP A 239 -8.50 -0.69 24.69
N LYS A 240 -8.80 -0.05 23.57
CA LYS A 240 -9.22 1.35 23.52
C LYS A 240 -10.51 1.58 24.31
N HIS A 241 -11.47 0.66 24.20
CA HIS A 241 -12.74 0.71 24.93
C HIS A 241 -12.52 0.62 26.44
N SER A 242 -11.63 -0.27 26.89
CA SER A 242 -11.31 -0.44 28.31
C SER A 242 -10.67 0.80 28.96
N ARG A 243 -10.02 1.66 28.16
CA ARG A 243 -9.43 2.91 28.67
C ARG A 243 -10.42 4.06 28.80
N GLN A 244 -11.58 3.97 28.18
CA GLN A 244 -12.65 4.97 28.23
C GLN A 244 -13.65 4.71 29.36
N ALA A 245 -13.59 3.53 29.95
CA ALA A 245 -14.36 3.15 31.13
C ALA A 245 -13.58 3.50 32.40
#